data_0f6198547189bcdda1fda59035ca0d8a
#
_entry.id   0f6198547189bcdda1fda59035ca0d8a
#
_cell.length_a   1.000
_cell.length_b   1.000
_cell.length_c   1.000
_cell.angle_alpha   90.00
_cell.angle_beta   90.00
_cell.angle_gamma   90.00
#
_symmetry.space_group_name_H-M   'P 1'
#
loop_
_entity.id
_entity.type
_entity.pdbx_description
1 polymer ?
#
loop_
_entity_poly.entity_id
_entity_poly.type
_entity_poly.pdbx_seq_one_letter_code
_entity_poly.pdbx_strand_id
1 'polypeptide(L)'
;MKTESGGDFDVVIVGARVAGSAAAIMLAREGMRILLLDKASFPSDTISTHIVLAGGTAVLARMGALEHLEKAGGFRFARMRTMGPGFDFSADLRREGDDLRGICLGRERMDAVMVELARSFGRVTLRTSFRVTDLIVEDGAIAGVRGEDSGGAREFRAPLVIGADGMRSIVARIARERLGAFSRSDTPCARVYYYAYFEGVRADRLGDELITEFEASPGSGNLVCRCEDGLVVAAAAFDTNEMRSFRAAPAANLKRHLDGSLAVGRMLEGGTISGRVRSSGLLLNTYCDPVANGALLLGDSGLHVDPLFGQGHSMALISAEIACEMAPRWLSSPRGTSIGAEAMKEFTTRRDAALMPHFRASERASRELTLSAAAMAAYRAASREQWAADEMVRFAQMATAKFPSFRFARLMAEQARAA
;
A
#
# COMPACT_ATOMS: atom_id res chain seq x y z
N MET A 1 -13.41 -8.51 -34.53
CA MET A 1 -13.42 -8.19 -33.09
C MET A 1 -14.73 -8.71 -32.52
N LYS A 2 -14.70 -9.65 -31.57
CA LYS A 2 -15.93 -10.09 -30.90
C LYS A 2 -16.26 -9.03 -29.85
N THR A 3 -17.25 -8.20 -30.14
CA THR A 3 -17.89 -7.37 -29.14
C THR A 3 -18.77 -8.25 -28.29
N GLU A 4 -18.30 -8.68 -27.10
CA GLU A 4 -19.25 -9.00 -26.05
C GLU A 4 -19.92 -7.66 -25.73
N SER A 5 -21.18 -7.54 -26.10
CA SER A 5 -21.97 -6.30 -26.01
C SER A 5 -21.99 -5.79 -24.58
N GLY A 6 -21.37 -4.64 -24.38
CA GLY A 6 -21.13 -4.06 -23.06
C GLY A 6 -22.35 -3.39 -22.44
N GLY A 7 -23.40 -4.16 -22.18
CA GLY A 7 -24.51 -3.75 -21.32
C GLY A 7 -24.46 -4.35 -19.92
N ASP A 8 -23.47 -5.15 -19.61
CA ASP A 8 -23.53 -6.06 -18.48
C ASP A 8 -22.79 -5.62 -17.21
N PHE A 9 -21.98 -4.55 -17.27
CA PHE A 9 -21.18 -4.10 -16.11
C PHE A 9 -21.46 -2.66 -15.73
N ASP A 10 -21.56 -2.42 -14.44
CA ASP A 10 -21.70 -1.07 -13.91
C ASP A 10 -20.29 -0.45 -13.70
N VAL A 11 -19.29 -1.29 -13.40
CA VAL A 11 -17.90 -0.90 -13.19
C VAL A 11 -16.94 -1.88 -13.83
N VAL A 12 -15.92 -1.37 -14.53
CA VAL A 12 -14.72 -2.14 -14.94
C VAL A 12 -13.56 -1.73 -14.05
N ILE A 13 -12.93 -2.71 -13.40
CA ILE A 13 -11.75 -2.50 -12.55
C ILE A 13 -10.54 -3.13 -13.24
N VAL A 14 -9.50 -2.35 -13.47
CA VAL A 14 -8.23 -2.78 -14.06
C VAL A 14 -7.19 -2.96 -12.98
N GLY A 15 -6.77 -4.20 -12.72
CA GLY A 15 -5.90 -4.63 -11.63
C GLY A 15 -6.69 -5.32 -10.52
N ALA A 16 -6.40 -6.60 -10.25
CA ALA A 16 -7.11 -7.44 -9.27
C ALA A 16 -6.31 -7.64 -7.96
N ARG A 17 -5.26 -6.86 -7.71
CA ARG A 17 -4.53 -6.90 -6.44
C ARG A 17 -5.28 -6.14 -5.35
N VAL A 18 -4.64 -5.83 -4.24
CA VAL A 18 -5.26 -5.31 -3.01
C VAL A 18 -6.29 -4.20 -3.27
N ALA A 19 -5.95 -3.14 -4.02
CA ALA A 19 -6.89 -2.04 -4.28
C ALA A 19 -8.10 -2.47 -5.12
N GLY A 20 -7.86 -3.19 -6.22
CA GLY A 20 -8.92 -3.59 -7.14
C GLY A 20 -9.84 -4.67 -6.58
N SER A 21 -9.29 -5.68 -5.90
CA SER A 21 -10.10 -6.68 -5.21
C SER A 21 -10.93 -6.08 -4.07
N ALA A 22 -10.35 -5.15 -3.30
CA ALA A 22 -11.09 -4.44 -2.25
C ALA A 22 -12.27 -3.64 -2.84
N ALA A 23 -12.03 -2.89 -3.91
CA ALA A 23 -13.09 -2.16 -4.61
C ALA A 23 -14.16 -3.11 -5.17
N ALA A 24 -13.75 -4.23 -5.79
CA ALA A 24 -14.68 -5.21 -6.33
C ALA A 24 -15.60 -5.81 -5.25
N ILE A 25 -15.03 -6.18 -4.09
CA ILE A 25 -15.79 -6.72 -2.94
C ILE A 25 -16.81 -5.69 -2.43
N MET A 26 -16.36 -4.46 -2.18
CA MET A 26 -17.22 -3.42 -1.61
C MET A 26 -18.35 -3.01 -2.57
N LEU A 27 -18.04 -2.80 -3.86
CA LEU A 27 -19.04 -2.43 -4.86
C LEU A 27 -20.02 -3.58 -5.17
N ALA A 28 -19.57 -4.83 -5.15
CA ALA A 28 -20.45 -6.00 -5.32
C ALA A 28 -21.45 -6.13 -4.16
N ARG A 29 -21.07 -5.77 -2.93
CA ARG A 29 -21.98 -5.70 -1.78
C ARG A 29 -23.07 -4.64 -1.95
N GLU A 30 -22.75 -3.54 -2.62
CA GLU A 30 -23.72 -2.50 -3.00
C GLU A 30 -24.59 -2.92 -4.21
N GLY A 31 -24.46 -4.17 -4.67
CA GLY A 31 -25.29 -4.75 -5.74
C GLY A 31 -24.81 -4.44 -7.16
N MET A 32 -23.65 -3.82 -7.35
CA MET A 32 -23.11 -3.48 -8.67
C MET A 32 -22.55 -4.70 -9.38
N ARG A 33 -22.64 -4.72 -10.72
CA ARG A 33 -22.04 -5.74 -11.59
C ARG A 33 -20.63 -5.29 -11.97
N ILE A 34 -19.64 -6.07 -11.55
CA ILE A 34 -18.21 -5.71 -11.65
C ILE A 34 -17.52 -6.61 -12.65
N LEU A 35 -16.76 -6.04 -13.57
CA LEU A 35 -15.74 -6.74 -14.33
C LEU A 35 -14.38 -6.43 -13.73
N LEU A 36 -13.73 -7.43 -13.12
CA LEU A 36 -12.41 -7.33 -12.53
C LEU A 36 -11.37 -7.96 -13.47
N LEU A 37 -10.45 -7.15 -13.98
CA LEU A 37 -9.43 -7.54 -14.96
C LEU A 37 -8.04 -7.54 -14.36
N ASP A 38 -7.24 -8.56 -14.63
CA ASP A 38 -5.81 -8.56 -14.34
C ASP A 38 -5.00 -9.25 -15.44
N LYS A 39 -3.82 -8.71 -15.73
CA LYS A 39 -2.87 -9.32 -16.68
C LYS A 39 -2.18 -10.56 -16.13
N ALA A 40 -2.13 -10.73 -14.82
CA ALA A 40 -1.59 -11.92 -14.15
C ALA A 40 -2.67 -13.00 -13.98
N SER A 41 -2.24 -14.24 -13.78
CA SER A 41 -3.03 -15.28 -13.12
C SER A 41 -2.70 -15.31 -11.63
N PHE A 42 -3.59 -15.84 -10.80
CA PHE A 42 -3.38 -15.97 -9.35
C PHE A 42 -3.37 -17.45 -8.94
N PRO A 43 -2.55 -17.82 -7.94
CA PRO A 43 -1.63 -17.00 -7.17
C PRO A 43 -0.48 -16.46 -8.02
N SER A 44 -0.04 -15.23 -7.73
CA SER A 44 1.10 -14.61 -8.42
C SER A 44 1.83 -13.65 -7.52
N ASP A 45 3.14 -13.65 -7.64
CA ASP A 45 4.02 -12.84 -6.84
C ASP A 45 4.17 -11.43 -7.38
N THR A 46 4.46 -10.49 -6.48
CA THR A 46 4.78 -9.10 -6.81
C THR A 46 5.74 -8.51 -5.78
N ILE A 47 6.47 -7.50 -6.19
CA ILE A 47 7.37 -6.78 -5.28
C ILE A 47 6.55 -5.82 -4.43
N SER A 48 6.47 -6.09 -3.13
CA SER A 48 5.86 -5.18 -2.16
C SER A 48 6.16 -5.67 -0.75
N THR A 49 6.06 -4.80 0.25
CA THR A 49 5.99 -5.19 1.65
C THR A 49 4.71 -5.99 1.91
N HIS A 50 4.75 -6.81 2.96
CA HIS A 50 3.70 -7.79 3.28
C HIS A 50 2.78 -7.30 4.40
N ILE A 51 2.97 -6.05 4.79
CA ILE A 51 2.38 -5.45 5.98
C ILE A 51 1.19 -4.61 5.58
N VAL A 52 0.07 -4.85 6.25
CA VAL A 52 -1.09 -3.94 6.28
C VAL A 52 -1.17 -3.34 7.67
N LEU A 53 -1.06 -2.04 7.75
CA LEU A 53 -1.12 -1.28 9.01
C LEU A 53 -2.56 -1.13 9.50
N ALA A 54 -2.74 -0.65 10.73
CA ALA A 54 -4.04 -0.56 11.40
C ALA A 54 -5.13 0.13 10.57
N GLY A 55 -4.84 1.25 9.92
CA GLY A 55 -5.81 1.92 9.04
C GLY A 55 -6.32 1.02 7.92
N GLY A 56 -5.44 0.22 7.33
CA GLY A 56 -5.81 -0.77 6.31
C GLY A 56 -6.52 -1.99 6.89
N THR A 57 -6.09 -2.52 8.05
CA THR A 57 -6.77 -3.66 8.69
C THR A 57 -8.18 -3.31 9.14
N ALA A 58 -8.43 -2.07 9.54
CA ALA A 58 -9.78 -1.59 9.83
C ALA A 58 -10.68 -1.64 8.58
N VAL A 59 -10.18 -1.27 7.40
CA VAL A 59 -10.91 -1.44 6.12
C VAL A 59 -11.15 -2.92 5.82
N LEU A 60 -10.12 -3.77 5.95
CA LEU A 60 -10.24 -5.22 5.76
C LEU A 60 -11.31 -5.84 6.69
N ALA A 61 -11.39 -5.39 7.94
CA ALA A 61 -12.42 -5.83 8.89
C ALA A 61 -13.82 -5.41 8.45
N ARG A 62 -14.02 -4.12 8.11
CA ARG A 62 -15.34 -3.62 7.65
C ARG A 62 -15.81 -4.31 6.38
N MET A 63 -14.90 -4.61 5.44
CA MET A 63 -15.25 -5.34 4.23
C MET A 63 -15.29 -6.87 4.42
N GLY A 64 -15.06 -7.39 5.63
CA GLY A 64 -15.10 -8.81 5.97
C GLY A 64 -13.97 -9.66 5.39
N ALA A 65 -12.89 -9.05 4.94
CA ALA A 65 -11.74 -9.76 4.37
C ALA A 65 -10.70 -10.15 5.43
N LEU A 66 -10.66 -9.46 6.57
CA LEU A 66 -9.61 -9.65 7.58
C LEU A 66 -9.56 -11.10 8.09
N GLU A 67 -10.71 -11.68 8.43
CA GLU A 67 -10.79 -13.06 8.91
C GLU A 67 -10.30 -14.08 7.86
N HIS A 68 -10.55 -13.83 6.57
CA HIS A 68 -10.05 -14.69 5.49
C HIS A 68 -8.51 -14.65 5.41
N LEU A 69 -7.92 -13.47 5.60
CA LEU A 69 -6.45 -13.33 5.62
C LEU A 69 -5.84 -13.96 6.87
N GLU A 70 -6.48 -13.86 8.04
CA GLU A 70 -6.07 -14.52 9.27
C GLU A 70 -6.12 -16.06 9.11
N LYS A 71 -7.21 -16.60 8.57
CA LYS A 71 -7.34 -18.03 8.25
C LYS A 71 -6.30 -18.52 7.24
N ALA A 72 -5.83 -17.65 6.36
CA ALA A 72 -4.76 -17.95 5.42
C ALA A 72 -3.36 -17.90 6.06
N GLY A 73 -3.26 -17.70 7.38
CA GLY A 73 -2.01 -17.67 8.13
C GLY A 73 -1.46 -16.26 8.37
N GLY A 74 -2.22 -15.21 8.05
CA GLY A 74 -1.82 -13.83 8.29
C GLY A 74 -1.49 -13.56 9.76
N PHE A 75 -0.28 -13.11 10.03
CA PHE A 75 0.20 -12.86 11.39
C PHE A 75 -0.23 -11.47 11.86
N ARG A 76 -1.01 -11.40 12.95
CA ARG A 76 -1.42 -10.13 13.57
C ARG A 76 -0.33 -9.64 14.54
N PHE A 77 0.45 -8.66 14.11
CA PHE A 77 1.37 -7.99 15.03
C PHE A 77 0.62 -7.00 15.91
N ALA A 78 0.92 -7.05 17.22
CA ALA A 78 0.20 -6.29 18.23
C ALA A 78 1.07 -5.23 18.91
N ARG A 79 2.31 -5.11 18.51
CA ARG A 79 3.24 -4.08 18.97
C ARG A 79 4.06 -3.54 17.82
N MET A 80 4.33 -2.25 17.82
CA MET A 80 5.30 -1.63 16.93
C MET A 80 6.46 -1.07 17.76
N ARG A 81 7.69 -1.44 17.40
CA ARG A 81 8.91 -0.86 17.96
C ARG A 81 9.73 -0.17 16.90
N THR A 82 10.18 1.01 17.20
CA THR A 82 11.06 1.80 16.31
C THR A 82 12.29 2.22 17.08
N MET A 83 13.45 1.93 16.52
CA MET A 83 14.73 2.20 17.19
C MET A 83 15.78 2.70 16.21
N GLY A 84 16.81 3.33 16.77
CA GLY A 84 17.95 3.85 16.03
C GLY A 84 18.90 4.63 16.95
N PRO A 85 19.94 5.27 16.40
CA PRO A 85 20.91 6.02 17.19
C PRO A 85 20.24 7.11 18.03
N GLY A 86 20.23 6.90 19.37
CA GLY A 86 19.68 7.86 20.33
C GLY A 86 18.16 7.86 20.51
N PHE A 87 17.47 6.83 20.05
CA PHE A 87 16.04 6.60 20.32
C PHE A 87 15.67 5.11 20.28
N ASP A 88 14.71 4.74 21.12
CA ASP A 88 14.08 3.43 21.15
C ASP A 88 12.72 3.59 21.83
N PHE A 89 11.64 3.29 21.11
CA PHE A 89 10.29 3.37 21.64
C PHE A 89 9.39 2.29 21.04
N SER A 90 8.39 1.92 21.79
CA SER A 90 7.38 0.97 21.33
C SER A 90 6.00 1.39 21.82
N ALA A 91 4.97 0.94 21.10
CA ALA A 91 3.60 1.06 21.52
C ALA A 91 2.84 -0.25 21.33
N ASP A 92 1.97 -0.58 22.30
CA ASP A 92 1.01 -1.67 22.16
C ASP A 92 -0.15 -1.20 21.26
N LEU A 93 -0.50 -2.03 20.30
CA LEU A 93 -1.57 -1.76 19.34
C LEU A 93 -2.91 -2.36 19.78
N ARG A 94 -2.92 -3.12 20.88
CA ARG A 94 -4.14 -3.63 21.53
C ARG A 94 -4.63 -2.59 22.52
N ARG A 95 -5.77 -2.00 22.25
CA ARG A 95 -6.41 -1.05 23.17
C ARG A 95 -7.85 -1.41 23.35
N GLU A 96 -8.38 -1.16 24.52
CA GLU A 96 -9.80 -1.33 24.79
C GLU A 96 -10.61 -0.39 23.86
N GLY A 97 -11.51 -0.99 23.07
CA GLY A 97 -12.35 -0.25 22.11
C GLY A 97 -11.65 0.16 20.79
N ASP A 98 -10.35 -0.15 20.60
CA ASP A 98 -9.61 0.28 19.39
C ASP A 98 -8.50 -0.73 19.02
N ASP A 99 -8.81 -1.66 18.11
CA ASP A 99 -7.85 -2.66 17.64
C ASP A 99 -6.96 -2.08 16.53
N LEU A 100 -5.77 -1.62 16.91
CA LEU A 100 -4.76 -1.07 16.01
C LEU A 100 -3.76 -2.12 15.51
N ARG A 101 -4.02 -3.41 15.71
CA ARG A 101 -3.13 -4.46 15.21
C ARG A 101 -3.09 -4.47 13.69
N GLY A 102 -1.87 -4.51 13.15
CA GLY A 102 -1.66 -4.75 11.74
C GLY A 102 -1.66 -6.24 11.41
N ILE A 103 -1.51 -6.57 10.12
CA ILE A 103 -1.36 -7.95 9.64
C ILE A 103 -0.18 -8.05 8.67
N CYS A 104 0.60 -9.11 8.79
CA CYS A 104 1.66 -9.48 7.85
C CYS A 104 1.31 -10.81 7.18
N LEU A 105 1.26 -10.82 5.85
CA LEU A 105 0.96 -12.00 5.04
C LEU A 105 1.67 -11.88 3.69
N GLY A 106 2.30 -12.96 3.23
CA GLY A 106 2.98 -13.00 1.92
C GLY A 106 2.06 -12.59 0.78
N ARG A 107 2.61 -11.81 -0.17
CA ARG A 107 1.82 -11.19 -1.26
C ARG A 107 1.13 -12.21 -2.15
N GLU A 108 1.79 -13.32 -2.44
CA GLU A 108 1.20 -14.38 -3.25
C GLU A 108 -0.08 -14.91 -2.62
N ARG A 109 -0.05 -15.14 -1.32
CA ARG A 109 -1.19 -15.64 -0.53
C ARG A 109 -2.24 -14.54 -0.30
N MET A 110 -1.82 -13.35 0.08
CA MET A 110 -2.72 -12.20 0.29
C MET A 110 -3.53 -11.87 -0.96
N ASP A 111 -2.84 -11.70 -2.09
CA ASP A 111 -3.50 -11.36 -3.36
C ASP A 111 -4.46 -12.48 -3.81
N ALA A 112 -4.07 -13.76 -3.65
CA ALA A 112 -4.93 -14.90 -3.98
C ALA A 112 -6.21 -14.95 -3.14
N VAL A 113 -6.09 -14.73 -1.82
CA VAL A 113 -7.25 -14.69 -0.91
C VAL A 113 -8.19 -13.55 -1.27
N MET A 114 -7.66 -12.36 -1.52
CA MET A 114 -8.47 -11.19 -1.89
C MET A 114 -9.19 -11.38 -3.23
N VAL A 115 -8.52 -11.94 -4.22
CA VAL A 115 -9.10 -12.25 -5.53
C VAL A 115 -10.18 -13.30 -5.42
N GLU A 116 -9.94 -14.37 -4.67
CA GLU A 116 -10.92 -15.44 -4.48
C GLU A 116 -12.15 -14.95 -3.71
N LEU A 117 -11.95 -14.13 -2.68
CA LEU A 117 -13.05 -13.49 -1.97
C LEU A 117 -13.86 -12.57 -2.90
N ALA A 118 -13.20 -11.77 -3.74
CA ALA A 118 -13.91 -10.96 -4.74
C ALA A 118 -14.71 -11.84 -5.71
N ARG A 119 -14.12 -12.93 -6.21
CA ARG A 119 -14.77 -13.87 -7.13
C ARG A 119 -15.97 -14.60 -6.50
N SER A 120 -16.00 -14.78 -5.19
CA SER A 120 -17.11 -15.45 -4.50
C SER A 120 -18.42 -14.65 -4.54
N PHE A 121 -18.35 -13.36 -4.84
CA PHE A 121 -19.55 -12.55 -5.06
C PHE A 121 -20.09 -12.78 -6.47
N GLY A 122 -21.34 -13.26 -6.59
CA GLY A 122 -21.98 -13.57 -7.88
C GLY A 122 -22.13 -12.38 -8.84
N ARG A 123 -21.80 -11.16 -8.39
CA ARG A 123 -21.80 -9.93 -9.19
C ARG A 123 -20.41 -9.53 -9.71
N VAL A 124 -19.36 -10.29 -9.36
CA VAL A 124 -18.01 -10.07 -9.86
C VAL A 124 -17.67 -11.09 -10.93
N THR A 125 -17.41 -10.61 -12.14
CA THR A 125 -16.81 -11.39 -13.21
C THR A 125 -15.31 -11.12 -13.21
N LEU A 126 -14.52 -12.12 -12.84
CA LEU A 126 -13.07 -12.05 -12.86
C LEU A 126 -12.51 -12.55 -14.19
N ARG A 127 -11.65 -11.79 -14.84
CA ARG A 127 -10.81 -12.23 -15.96
C ARG A 127 -9.34 -12.00 -15.65
N THR A 128 -8.62 -13.06 -15.42
CA THR A 128 -7.16 -13.10 -15.29
C THR A 128 -6.50 -13.34 -16.65
N SER A 129 -5.17 -13.11 -16.71
CA SER A 129 -4.40 -13.21 -17.97
C SER A 129 -4.97 -12.30 -19.08
N PHE A 130 -5.70 -11.24 -18.70
CA PHE A 130 -6.25 -10.25 -19.61
C PHE A 130 -5.45 -8.94 -19.52
N ARG A 131 -4.83 -8.56 -20.60
CA ARG A 131 -4.03 -7.33 -20.69
C ARG A 131 -4.88 -6.20 -21.28
N VAL A 132 -5.21 -5.21 -20.47
CA VAL A 132 -5.77 -3.94 -20.97
C VAL A 132 -4.67 -3.21 -21.76
N THR A 133 -4.99 -2.81 -22.99
CA THR A 133 -4.07 -2.14 -23.92
C THR A 133 -4.50 -0.73 -24.25
N ASP A 134 -5.82 -0.43 -24.10
CA ASP A 134 -6.38 0.86 -24.46
C ASP A 134 -7.66 1.19 -23.69
N LEU A 135 -8.08 2.46 -23.74
CA LEU A 135 -9.34 2.96 -23.21
C LEU A 135 -10.34 3.25 -24.33
N ILE A 136 -11.61 3.00 -24.07
CA ILE A 136 -12.71 3.47 -24.90
C ILE A 136 -13.06 4.87 -24.41
N VAL A 137 -12.99 5.85 -25.32
CA VAL A 137 -13.32 7.25 -25.02
C VAL A 137 -14.48 7.66 -25.90
N GLU A 138 -15.54 8.22 -25.32
CA GLU A 138 -16.74 8.73 -25.97
C GLU A 138 -17.10 10.08 -25.38
N ASP A 139 -17.32 11.07 -26.20
CA ASP A 139 -17.70 12.44 -25.80
C ASP A 139 -16.80 13.03 -24.70
N GLY A 140 -15.50 12.77 -24.78
CA GLY A 140 -14.52 13.24 -23.80
C GLY A 140 -14.56 12.51 -22.44
N ALA A 141 -15.29 11.39 -22.33
CA ALA A 141 -15.37 10.55 -21.15
C ALA A 141 -14.78 9.15 -21.40
N ILE A 142 -14.20 8.55 -20.38
CA ILE A 142 -13.79 7.15 -20.41
C ILE A 142 -15.07 6.30 -20.26
N ALA A 143 -15.31 5.42 -21.26
CA ALA A 143 -16.53 4.61 -21.38
C ALA A 143 -16.25 3.12 -21.32
N GLY A 144 -14.99 2.71 -21.08
CA GLY A 144 -14.61 1.31 -21.03
C GLY A 144 -13.13 1.09 -21.34
N VAL A 145 -12.79 -0.17 -21.56
CA VAL A 145 -11.43 -0.61 -21.86
C VAL A 145 -11.38 -1.53 -23.06
N ARG A 146 -10.22 -1.54 -23.74
CA ARG A 146 -9.83 -2.55 -24.74
C ARG A 146 -8.67 -3.35 -24.20
N GLY A 147 -8.61 -4.61 -24.56
CA GLY A 147 -7.50 -5.47 -24.16
C GLY A 147 -7.56 -6.80 -24.88
N GLU A 148 -6.69 -7.71 -24.46
CA GLU A 148 -6.54 -9.02 -25.09
C GLU A 148 -6.18 -10.10 -24.07
N ASP A 149 -6.58 -11.31 -24.38
CA ASP A 149 -6.16 -12.56 -23.76
C ASP A 149 -5.83 -13.58 -24.84
N SER A 150 -5.60 -14.84 -24.48
CA SER A 150 -5.35 -15.93 -25.45
C SER A 150 -6.50 -16.17 -26.43
N GLY A 151 -7.72 -15.68 -26.13
CA GLY A 151 -8.90 -15.74 -27.00
C GLY A 151 -9.02 -14.55 -27.96
N GLY A 152 -8.06 -13.63 -27.96
CA GLY A 152 -8.00 -12.47 -28.84
C GLY A 152 -8.43 -11.15 -28.20
N ALA A 153 -8.54 -10.12 -29.02
CA ALA A 153 -8.90 -8.78 -28.61
C ALA A 153 -10.38 -8.67 -28.23
N ARG A 154 -10.68 -7.93 -27.14
CA ARG A 154 -12.03 -7.68 -26.62
C ARG A 154 -12.19 -6.24 -26.18
N GLU A 155 -13.44 -5.80 -26.16
CA GLU A 155 -13.86 -4.51 -25.59
C GLU A 155 -14.87 -4.74 -24.47
N PHE A 156 -14.73 -3.95 -23.38
CA PHE A 156 -15.68 -3.94 -22.28
C PHE A 156 -16.07 -2.51 -21.98
N ARG A 157 -17.37 -2.27 -21.88
CA ARG A 157 -17.95 -0.96 -21.61
C ARG A 157 -18.54 -0.90 -20.21
N ALA A 158 -18.37 0.23 -19.56
CA ALA A 158 -18.99 0.53 -18.28
C ALA A 158 -19.05 2.05 -18.08
N PRO A 159 -20.03 2.54 -17.31
CA PRO A 159 -20.09 3.96 -16.96
C PRO A 159 -18.94 4.42 -16.07
N LEU A 160 -18.27 3.48 -15.35
CA LEU A 160 -17.12 3.77 -14.51
C LEU A 160 -15.98 2.78 -14.79
N VAL A 161 -14.78 3.31 -15.01
CA VAL A 161 -13.52 2.56 -15.07
C VAL A 161 -12.66 2.90 -13.85
N ILE A 162 -12.22 1.88 -13.11
CA ILE A 162 -11.30 2.06 -11.97
C ILE A 162 -9.93 1.53 -12.36
N GLY A 163 -8.92 2.41 -12.38
CA GLY A 163 -7.52 2.04 -12.50
C GLY A 163 -6.95 1.67 -11.14
N ALA A 164 -6.69 0.37 -10.93
CA ALA A 164 -6.04 -0.20 -9.74
C ALA A 164 -4.81 -1.03 -10.13
N ASP A 165 -4.19 -0.67 -11.25
CA ASP A 165 -3.15 -1.41 -11.96
C ASP A 165 -1.72 -0.99 -11.59
N GLY A 166 -1.60 -0.29 -10.44
CA GLY A 166 -0.34 0.00 -9.77
C GLY A 166 0.43 1.17 -10.37
N MET A 167 1.66 1.35 -9.89
CA MET A 167 2.54 2.49 -10.18
C MET A 167 2.75 2.78 -11.70
N ARG A 168 2.63 1.74 -12.54
CA ARG A 168 2.74 1.86 -14.02
C ARG A 168 1.38 1.77 -14.70
N SER A 169 0.39 2.43 -14.12
CA SER A 169 -1.00 2.38 -14.58
C SER A 169 -1.14 2.69 -16.07
N ILE A 170 -1.70 1.72 -16.79
CA ILE A 170 -2.06 1.87 -18.21
C ILE A 170 -3.27 2.81 -18.34
N VAL A 171 -4.20 2.72 -17.38
CA VAL A 171 -5.39 3.59 -17.32
C VAL A 171 -4.97 5.05 -17.19
N ALA A 172 -4.13 5.36 -16.19
CA ALA A 172 -3.64 6.72 -15.96
C ALA A 172 -2.83 7.25 -17.15
N ARG A 173 -1.98 6.41 -17.75
CA ARG A 173 -1.11 6.79 -18.87
C ARG A 173 -1.94 7.17 -20.10
N ILE A 174 -2.85 6.30 -20.54
CA ILE A 174 -3.63 6.54 -21.76
C ILE A 174 -4.59 7.71 -21.58
N ALA A 175 -5.25 7.82 -20.41
CA ALA A 175 -6.13 8.95 -20.13
C ALA A 175 -5.38 10.28 -20.13
N ARG A 176 -4.15 10.31 -19.63
CA ARG A 176 -3.29 11.51 -19.69
C ARG A 176 -2.92 11.87 -21.12
N GLU A 177 -2.50 10.90 -21.91
CA GLU A 177 -2.09 11.09 -23.30
C GLU A 177 -3.24 11.58 -24.19
N ARG A 178 -4.47 11.08 -23.98
CA ARG A 178 -5.62 11.37 -24.87
C ARG A 178 -6.54 12.48 -24.40
N LEU A 179 -6.66 12.63 -23.07
CA LEU A 179 -7.65 13.53 -22.46
C LEU A 179 -7.02 14.63 -21.61
N GLY A 180 -5.69 14.61 -21.41
CA GLY A 180 -5.02 15.49 -20.45
C GLY A 180 -5.44 15.24 -19.00
N ALA A 181 -6.09 14.08 -18.73
CA ALA A 181 -6.57 13.72 -17.40
C ALA A 181 -5.46 13.13 -16.51
N PHE A 182 -5.73 13.02 -15.19
CA PHE A 182 -4.82 12.45 -14.22
C PHE A 182 -3.44 13.11 -14.24
N SER A 183 -3.39 14.44 -14.05
CA SER A 183 -2.12 15.16 -13.97
C SER A 183 -1.23 14.48 -12.90
N ARG A 184 0.08 14.43 -13.18
CA ARG A 184 1.02 13.62 -12.40
C ARG A 184 2.18 14.46 -11.91
N SER A 185 2.55 14.26 -10.65
CA SER A 185 3.76 14.81 -10.03
C SER A 185 4.60 13.67 -9.46
N ASP A 186 5.89 13.65 -9.77
CA ASP A 186 6.84 12.64 -9.34
C ASP A 186 7.98 13.24 -8.55
N THR A 187 8.38 12.56 -7.48
CA THR A 187 9.56 12.88 -6.67
C THR A 187 10.43 11.63 -6.52
N PRO A 188 11.71 11.65 -6.92
CA PRO A 188 12.59 10.50 -6.76
C PRO A 188 12.80 10.12 -5.30
N CYS A 189 12.85 8.80 -5.05
CA CYS A 189 13.25 8.23 -3.77
C CYS A 189 14.77 8.05 -3.73
N ALA A 190 15.39 8.37 -2.60
CA ALA A 190 16.83 8.23 -2.42
C ALA A 190 17.26 6.80 -2.01
N ARG A 191 16.28 5.91 -1.76
CA ARG A 191 16.53 4.55 -1.28
C ARG A 191 16.09 3.48 -2.27
N VAL A 192 16.76 2.34 -2.21
CA VAL A 192 16.34 1.08 -2.80
C VAL A 192 16.12 0.08 -1.67
N TYR A 193 15.15 -0.81 -1.85
CA TYR A 193 14.75 -1.78 -0.84
C TYR A 193 15.04 -3.18 -1.33
N TYR A 194 15.55 -4.02 -0.40
CA TYR A 194 15.71 -5.46 -0.57
C TYR A 194 15.00 -6.17 0.55
N TYR A 195 14.34 -7.27 0.26
CA TYR A 195 13.73 -8.11 1.27
C TYR A 195 13.82 -9.59 0.92
N ALA A 196 13.72 -10.41 1.95
CA ALA A 196 13.61 -11.86 1.84
C ALA A 196 12.74 -12.42 2.96
N TYR A 197 12.27 -13.63 2.76
CA TYR A 197 11.74 -14.44 3.84
C TYR A 197 12.88 -15.21 4.50
N PHE A 198 12.74 -15.43 5.79
CA PHE A 198 13.65 -16.23 6.60
C PHE A 198 12.88 -17.37 7.25
N GLU A 199 13.47 -18.56 7.23
CA GLU A 199 13.02 -19.75 7.94
C GLU A 199 14.04 -20.15 9.03
N GLY A 200 13.61 -20.97 9.99
CA GLY A 200 14.45 -21.38 11.12
C GLY A 200 14.68 -20.30 12.18
N VAL A 201 14.02 -19.15 12.05
CA VAL A 201 14.05 -18.09 13.07
C VAL A 201 13.23 -18.51 14.28
N ARG A 202 13.77 -18.30 15.47
CA ARG A 202 13.06 -18.59 16.71
C ARG A 202 11.92 -17.59 16.94
N ALA A 203 10.70 -18.07 16.85
CA ALA A 203 9.49 -17.25 16.94
C ALA A 203 9.35 -16.53 18.31
N ASP A 204 9.90 -17.09 19.38
CA ASP A 204 9.91 -16.51 20.72
C ASP A 204 10.77 -15.23 20.82
N ARG A 205 11.71 -15.01 19.89
CA ARG A 205 12.54 -13.81 19.86
C ARG A 205 11.83 -12.59 19.28
N LEU A 206 10.91 -12.79 18.36
CA LEU A 206 10.14 -11.71 17.70
C LEU A 206 8.85 -11.37 18.45
N GLY A 207 8.28 -12.34 19.18
CA GLY A 207 6.98 -12.14 19.81
C GLY A 207 5.89 -11.75 18.78
N ASP A 208 5.13 -10.72 19.10
CA ASP A 208 4.07 -10.16 18.26
C ASP A 208 4.43 -8.73 17.76
N GLU A 209 5.70 -8.46 17.52
CA GLU A 209 6.20 -7.14 17.15
C GLU A 209 6.44 -6.97 15.64
N LEU A 210 6.15 -5.78 15.16
CA LEU A 210 6.76 -5.20 13.96
C LEU A 210 7.92 -4.31 14.42
N ILE A 211 9.12 -4.63 13.99
CA ILE A 211 10.32 -3.88 14.38
C ILE A 211 10.86 -3.12 13.19
N THR A 212 11.11 -1.83 13.37
CA THR A 212 11.84 -0.97 12.43
C THR A 212 13.10 -0.45 13.11
N GLU A 213 14.23 -0.56 12.45
CA GLU A 213 15.54 -0.12 12.94
C GLU A 213 16.18 0.82 11.93
N PHE A 214 16.49 2.04 12.37
CA PHE A 214 17.29 2.99 11.62
C PHE A 214 18.76 2.82 12.02
N GLU A 215 19.65 2.80 11.05
CA GLU A 215 21.08 2.65 11.30
C GLU A 215 21.79 4.00 11.28
N ALA A 216 23.03 4.01 11.79
CA ALA A 216 23.89 5.19 11.73
C ALA A 216 24.34 5.53 10.31
N SER A 217 24.43 4.52 9.44
CA SER A 217 24.78 4.70 8.02
C SER A 217 23.65 5.43 7.28
N PRO A 218 23.96 6.49 6.52
CA PRO A 218 22.95 7.22 5.78
C PRO A 218 22.18 6.29 4.81
N GLY A 219 20.86 6.40 4.82
CA GLY A 219 19.97 5.59 3.96
C GLY A 219 19.67 4.18 4.46
N SER A 220 20.40 3.69 5.44
CA SER A 220 20.18 2.36 6.00
C SER A 220 19.03 2.33 6.99
N GLY A 221 18.21 1.31 6.85
CA GLY A 221 17.13 1.01 7.79
C GLY A 221 16.60 -0.39 7.54
N ASN A 222 16.16 -1.05 8.59
CA ASN A 222 15.73 -2.44 8.57
C ASN A 222 14.31 -2.57 9.10
N LEU A 223 13.62 -3.60 8.63
CA LEU A 223 12.30 -3.99 9.10
C LEU A 223 12.26 -5.50 9.27
N VAL A 224 11.65 -5.97 10.34
CA VAL A 224 11.38 -7.39 10.54
C VAL A 224 10.00 -7.61 11.14
N CYS A 225 9.31 -8.63 10.65
CA CYS A 225 8.00 -9.05 11.15
C CYS A 225 7.80 -10.55 10.92
N ARG A 226 7.07 -11.19 11.80
CA ARG A 226 6.58 -12.57 11.55
C ARG A 226 5.58 -12.56 10.41
N CYS A 227 5.57 -13.66 9.67
CA CYS A 227 4.68 -13.89 8.55
C CYS A 227 4.00 -15.26 8.69
N GLU A 228 3.33 -15.74 7.66
CA GLU A 228 2.70 -17.05 7.62
C GLU A 228 3.70 -18.21 7.81
N ASP A 229 3.19 -19.35 8.25
CA ASP A 229 3.89 -20.65 8.32
C ASP A 229 5.23 -20.61 9.10
N GLY A 230 5.36 -19.71 10.08
CA GLY A 230 6.58 -19.54 10.85
C GLY A 230 7.69 -18.78 10.11
N LEU A 231 7.43 -18.28 8.90
CA LEU A 231 8.34 -17.41 8.17
C LEU A 231 8.46 -16.05 8.86
N VAL A 232 9.58 -15.42 8.61
CA VAL A 232 9.85 -14.04 9.02
C VAL A 232 10.23 -13.26 7.77
N VAL A 233 9.56 -12.15 7.50
CA VAL A 233 9.99 -11.20 6.47
C VAL A 233 10.95 -10.21 7.08
N ALA A 234 12.12 -10.05 6.44
CA ALA A 234 13.04 -8.98 6.78
C ALA A 234 13.41 -8.18 5.52
N ALA A 235 13.40 -6.87 5.68
CA ALA A 235 13.70 -5.92 4.62
C ALA A 235 14.81 -4.96 5.08
N ALA A 236 15.60 -4.50 4.12
CA ALA A 236 16.61 -3.47 4.34
C ALA A 236 16.49 -2.39 3.26
N ALA A 237 16.70 -1.14 3.69
CA ALA A 237 16.80 0.03 2.83
C ALA A 237 18.27 0.43 2.67
N PHE A 238 18.65 0.89 1.49
CA PHE A 238 20.00 1.35 1.15
C PHE A 238 19.93 2.59 0.29
N ASP A 239 21.00 3.37 0.31
CA ASP A 239 21.22 4.43 -0.70
C ASP A 239 21.15 3.83 -2.11
N THR A 240 20.46 4.51 -3.03
CA THR A 240 20.39 4.11 -4.44
C THR A 240 21.77 3.95 -5.10
N ASN A 241 22.79 4.67 -4.62
CA ASN A 241 24.16 4.54 -5.09
C ASN A 241 24.78 3.16 -4.80
N GLU A 242 24.30 2.45 -3.78
CA GLU A 242 24.77 1.10 -3.41
C GLU A 242 24.09 -0.01 -4.24
N MET A 243 23.09 0.32 -5.05
CA MET A 243 22.31 -0.68 -5.78
C MET A 243 23.18 -1.59 -6.67
N ARG A 244 24.23 -1.05 -7.32
CA ARG A 244 25.10 -1.83 -8.20
C ARG A 244 25.91 -2.88 -7.42
N SER A 245 26.53 -2.49 -6.31
CA SER A 245 27.32 -3.40 -5.46
C SER A 245 26.43 -4.46 -4.81
N PHE A 246 25.24 -4.08 -4.40
CA PHE A 246 24.29 -5.00 -3.78
C PHE A 246 23.79 -6.09 -4.75
N ARG A 247 23.55 -5.74 -6.01
CA ARG A 247 23.10 -6.67 -7.06
C ARG A 247 24.10 -7.77 -7.41
N ALA A 248 25.39 -7.60 -7.09
CA ALA A 248 26.40 -8.62 -7.38
C ALA A 248 26.18 -9.92 -6.61
N ALA A 249 25.69 -9.85 -5.35
CA ALA A 249 25.39 -11.00 -4.51
C ALA A 249 24.24 -10.69 -3.55
N PRO A 250 22.97 -10.57 -4.02
CA PRO A 250 21.88 -10.00 -3.24
C PRO A 250 21.61 -10.74 -1.93
N ALA A 251 21.62 -12.08 -1.94
CA ALA A 251 21.37 -12.89 -0.74
C ALA A 251 22.48 -12.74 0.31
N ALA A 252 23.73 -12.83 -0.11
CA ALA A 252 24.87 -12.68 0.79
C ALA A 252 24.97 -11.25 1.35
N ASN A 253 24.69 -10.25 0.51
CA ASN A 253 24.74 -8.85 0.92
C ASN A 253 23.59 -8.50 1.89
N LEU A 254 22.36 -8.94 1.61
CA LEU A 254 21.22 -8.75 2.51
C LEU A 254 21.47 -9.43 3.85
N LYS A 255 21.88 -10.71 3.83
CA LYS A 255 22.16 -11.44 5.08
C LYS A 255 23.25 -10.78 5.89
N ARG A 256 24.39 -10.43 5.27
CA ARG A 256 25.50 -9.76 5.97
C ARG A 256 25.05 -8.43 6.61
N HIS A 257 24.25 -7.65 5.89
CA HIS A 257 23.75 -6.38 6.40
C HIS A 257 22.82 -6.60 7.59
N LEU A 258 21.82 -7.48 7.46
CA LEU A 258 20.87 -7.78 8.54
C LEU A 258 21.55 -8.42 9.75
N ASP A 259 22.52 -9.31 9.55
CA ASP A 259 23.30 -9.91 10.66
C ASP A 259 24.12 -8.87 11.46
N GLY A 260 24.57 -7.80 10.77
CA GLY A 260 25.26 -6.68 11.40
C GLY A 260 24.36 -5.68 12.13
N SER A 261 23.06 -5.77 11.94
CA SER A 261 22.06 -4.90 12.56
C SER A 261 21.88 -5.26 14.04
N LEU A 262 21.74 -4.24 14.89
CA LEU A 262 21.75 -4.44 16.35
C LEU A 262 20.53 -5.21 16.86
N ALA A 263 19.35 -4.86 16.39
CA ALA A 263 18.11 -5.52 16.83
C ALA A 263 17.68 -6.60 15.85
N VAL A 264 17.59 -6.26 14.56
CA VAL A 264 17.12 -7.20 13.53
C VAL A 264 18.04 -8.38 13.40
N GLY A 265 19.38 -8.22 13.49
CA GLY A 265 20.34 -9.31 13.47
C GLY A 265 20.14 -10.32 14.59
N ARG A 266 19.87 -9.86 15.81
CA ARG A 266 19.54 -10.74 16.94
C ARG A 266 18.24 -11.52 16.75
N MET A 267 17.25 -10.88 16.12
CA MET A 267 15.96 -11.53 15.83
C MET A 267 16.11 -12.63 14.78
N LEU A 268 16.98 -12.41 13.78
CA LEU A 268 17.21 -13.34 12.67
C LEU A 268 18.30 -14.40 12.94
N GLU A 269 18.91 -14.40 14.14
CA GLU A 269 19.99 -15.34 14.49
C GLU A 269 19.57 -16.80 14.28
N GLY A 270 20.37 -17.54 13.52
CA GLY A 270 20.10 -18.94 13.14
C GLY A 270 19.16 -19.07 11.93
N GLY A 271 18.49 -17.99 11.52
CA GLY A 271 17.62 -18.01 10.35
C GLY A 271 18.38 -18.06 9.02
N THR A 272 17.80 -18.71 8.05
CA THR A 272 18.29 -18.80 6.66
C THR A 272 17.29 -18.21 5.70
N ILE A 273 17.80 -17.62 4.60
CA ILE A 273 16.92 -17.04 3.56
C ILE A 273 16.16 -18.18 2.87
N SER A 274 14.83 -18.08 2.90
CA SER A 274 13.92 -18.97 2.18
C SER A 274 13.53 -18.32 0.85
N GLY A 275 13.83 -19.01 -0.25
CA GLY A 275 13.55 -18.52 -1.59
C GLY A 275 14.57 -17.46 -2.07
N ARG A 276 14.09 -16.46 -2.81
CA ARG A 276 14.93 -15.44 -3.44
C ARG A 276 14.80 -14.07 -2.79
N VAL A 277 15.91 -13.32 -2.78
CA VAL A 277 15.88 -11.89 -2.43
C VAL A 277 15.20 -11.09 -3.53
N ARG A 278 14.36 -10.14 -3.14
CA ARG A 278 13.64 -9.24 -4.03
C ARG A 278 14.11 -7.81 -3.83
N SER A 279 14.02 -7.01 -4.90
CA SER A 279 14.42 -5.61 -4.88
C SER A 279 13.34 -4.72 -5.48
N SER A 280 13.11 -3.56 -4.88
CA SER A 280 12.17 -2.56 -5.40
C SER A 280 12.65 -1.92 -6.71
N GLY A 281 13.96 -1.91 -6.98
CA GLY A 281 14.56 -1.01 -7.96
C GLY A 281 14.42 0.46 -7.55
N LEU A 282 14.62 1.36 -8.50
CA LEU A 282 14.43 2.79 -8.28
C LEU A 282 12.93 3.12 -8.21
N LEU A 283 12.55 3.89 -7.22
CA LEU A 283 11.16 4.27 -6.94
C LEU A 283 10.96 5.78 -7.10
N LEU A 284 9.69 6.15 -7.31
CA LEU A 284 9.21 7.52 -7.31
C LEU A 284 8.05 7.62 -6.32
N ASN A 285 8.01 8.66 -5.52
CA ASN A 285 6.75 9.09 -4.94
C ASN A 285 5.93 9.71 -6.06
N THR A 286 4.72 9.26 -6.25
CA THR A 286 3.86 9.71 -7.34
C THR A 286 2.51 10.16 -6.78
N TYR A 287 2.13 11.38 -7.09
CA TYR A 287 0.77 11.87 -6.94
C TYR A 287 0.14 12.01 -8.33
N CYS A 288 -1.05 11.43 -8.52
CA CYS A 288 -1.92 11.71 -9.65
C CYS A 288 -3.24 12.28 -9.16
N ASP A 289 -3.81 13.23 -9.90
CA ASP A 289 -5.21 13.57 -9.71
C ASP A 289 -6.04 12.30 -9.80
N PRO A 290 -6.91 12.01 -8.82
CA PRO A 290 -7.50 10.67 -8.71
C PRO A 290 -8.71 10.45 -9.60
N VAL A 291 -9.21 11.47 -10.27
CA VAL A 291 -10.48 11.44 -11.01
C VAL A 291 -10.33 11.98 -12.42
N ALA A 292 -11.08 11.37 -13.34
CA ALA A 292 -11.32 11.85 -14.68
C ALA A 292 -12.77 11.55 -15.05
N ASN A 293 -13.28 12.17 -16.11
CA ASN A 293 -14.63 11.88 -16.58
C ASN A 293 -14.75 10.39 -16.97
N GLY A 294 -15.54 9.63 -16.23
CA GLY A 294 -15.73 8.19 -16.40
C GLY A 294 -14.66 7.29 -15.74
N ALA A 295 -13.69 7.84 -15.00
CA ALA A 295 -12.68 6.98 -14.35
C ALA A 295 -12.15 7.51 -13.02
N LEU A 296 -11.66 6.56 -12.18
CA LEU A 296 -10.96 6.80 -10.92
C LEU A 296 -9.62 6.04 -10.90
N LEU A 297 -8.67 6.52 -10.08
CA LEU A 297 -7.42 5.83 -9.76
C LEU A 297 -7.37 5.45 -8.29
N LEU A 298 -7.01 4.19 -7.98
CA LEU A 298 -6.88 3.65 -6.62
C LEU A 298 -5.49 3.08 -6.35
N GLY A 299 -5.06 3.16 -5.10
CA GLY A 299 -3.75 2.67 -4.69
C GLY A 299 -2.61 3.33 -5.48
N ASP A 300 -1.57 2.57 -5.80
CA ASP A 300 -0.37 3.07 -6.47
C ASP A 300 -0.61 3.63 -7.88
N SER A 301 -1.76 3.38 -8.49
CA SER A 301 -2.10 4.02 -9.77
C SER A 301 -2.37 5.51 -9.64
N GLY A 302 -2.86 5.94 -8.47
CA GLY A 302 -3.16 7.34 -8.16
C GLY A 302 -2.25 7.98 -7.12
N LEU A 303 -1.73 7.17 -6.17
CA LEU A 303 -0.91 7.66 -5.08
C LEU A 303 0.10 6.60 -4.65
N HIS A 304 1.31 6.65 -5.20
CA HIS A 304 2.41 5.76 -4.84
C HIS A 304 3.39 6.47 -3.90
N VAL A 305 3.79 5.81 -2.84
CA VAL A 305 4.70 6.35 -1.83
C VAL A 305 5.86 5.38 -1.59
N ASP A 306 7.01 5.94 -1.24
CA ASP A 306 8.18 5.17 -0.78
C ASP A 306 7.80 4.19 0.34
N PRO A 307 8.26 2.93 0.28
CA PRO A 307 7.89 1.90 1.26
C PRO A 307 8.51 2.06 2.65
N LEU A 308 9.25 3.12 2.93
CA LEU A 308 9.98 3.37 4.19
C LEU A 308 9.12 3.13 5.44
N PHE A 309 7.86 3.54 5.40
CA PHE A 309 6.92 3.37 6.51
C PHE A 309 5.89 2.24 6.29
N GLY A 310 6.02 1.45 5.24
CA GLY A 310 5.14 0.30 4.98
C GLY A 310 3.67 0.63 4.69
N GLN A 311 3.35 1.86 4.26
CA GLN A 311 1.97 2.40 4.21
C GLN A 311 1.18 2.05 2.95
N GLY A 312 1.83 1.59 1.87
CA GLY A 312 1.22 1.45 0.53
C GLY A 312 -0.08 0.64 0.50
N HIS A 313 -0.12 -0.51 1.16
CA HIS A 313 -1.33 -1.36 1.22
C HIS A 313 -2.48 -0.68 1.95
N SER A 314 -2.20 -0.04 3.08
CA SER A 314 -3.22 0.67 3.85
C SER A 314 -3.76 1.87 3.08
N MET A 315 -2.89 2.61 2.37
CA MET A 315 -3.32 3.70 1.48
C MET A 315 -4.21 3.17 0.34
N ALA A 316 -3.87 2.03 -0.24
CA ALA A 316 -4.66 1.40 -1.30
C ALA A 316 -6.07 1.00 -0.79
N LEU A 317 -6.16 0.39 0.39
CA LEU A 317 -7.42 -0.02 1.01
C LEU A 317 -8.29 1.18 1.39
N ILE A 318 -7.72 2.20 2.03
CA ILE A 318 -8.43 3.42 2.42
C ILE A 318 -8.93 4.18 1.18
N SER A 319 -8.11 4.29 0.13
CA SER A 319 -8.55 4.94 -1.11
C SER A 319 -9.70 4.19 -1.79
N ALA A 320 -9.66 2.84 -1.77
CA ALA A 320 -10.72 2.01 -2.30
C ALA A 320 -12.02 2.17 -1.53
N GLU A 321 -11.98 2.19 -0.19
CA GLU A 321 -13.15 2.39 0.66
C GLU A 321 -13.83 3.73 0.38
N ILE A 322 -13.07 4.83 0.37
CA ILE A 322 -13.60 6.17 0.09
C ILE A 322 -14.23 6.23 -1.31
N ALA A 323 -13.59 5.64 -2.32
CA ALA A 323 -14.14 5.61 -3.68
C ALA A 323 -15.44 4.80 -3.76
N CYS A 324 -15.50 3.65 -3.09
CA CYS A 324 -16.69 2.80 -3.11
C CYS A 324 -17.90 3.43 -2.41
N GLU A 325 -17.69 4.26 -1.39
CA GLU A 325 -18.77 5.05 -0.78
C GLU A 325 -19.33 6.12 -1.73
N MET A 326 -18.51 6.64 -2.65
CA MET A 326 -18.93 7.69 -3.60
C MET A 326 -19.49 7.14 -4.92
N ALA A 327 -19.09 5.93 -5.32
CA ALA A 327 -19.42 5.33 -6.60
C ALA A 327 -20.95 5.20 -6.84
N PRO A 328 -21.81 4.82 -5.87
CA PRO A 328 -23.26 4.76 -6.10
C PRO A 328 -23.85 6.11 -6.52
N ARG A 329 -23.45 7.20 -5.87
CA ARG A 329 -23.92 8.55 -6.21
C ARG A 329 -23.46 8.97 -7.60
N TRP A 330 -22.26 8.60 -7.99
CA TRP A 330 -21.75 8.89 -9.31
C TRP A 330 -22.50 8.10 -10.38
N LEU A 331 -22.68 6.78 -10.19
CA LEU A 331 -23.35 5.93 -11.16
C LEU A 331 -24.84 6.21 -11.32
N SER A 332 -25.50 6.70 -10.27
CA SER A 332 -26.92 7.12 -10.35
C SER A 332 -27.14 8.47 -11.07
N SER A 333 -26.07 9.19 -11.36
CA SER A 333 -26.13 10.51 -11.98
C SER A 333 -25.89 10.39 -13.50
N PRO A 334 -26.68 11.08 -14.35
CA PRO A 334 -26.37 11.14 -15.76
C PRO A 334 -24.96 11.72 -15.98
N ARG A 335 -24.23 11.22 -16.98
CA ARG A 335 -22.88 11.68 -17.31
C ARG A 335 -22.87 13.21 -17.52
N GLY A 336 -21.87 13.87 -16.95
CA GLY A 336 -21.69 15.32 -17.08
C GLY A 336 -22.60 16.18 -16.19
N THR A 337 -23.36 15.59 -15.26
CA THR A 337 -24.18 16.34 -14.31
C THR A 337 -23.36 16.88 -13.14
N SER A 338 -23.89 17.94 -12.48
CA SER A 338 -23.29 18.52 -11.26
C SER A 338 -23.13 17.51 -10.15
N ILE A 339 -24.07 16.60 -9.96
CA ILE A 339 -24.04 15.56 -8.90
C ILE A 339 -22.86 14.60 -9.11
N GLY A 340 -22.62 14.15 -10.33
CA GLY A 340 -21.45 13.33 -10.67
C GLY A 340 -20.13 14.07 -10.43
N ALA A 341 -20.04 15.34 -10.82
CA ALA A 341 -18.87 16.17 -10.58
C ALA A 341 -18.62 16.43 -9.08
N GLU A 342 -19.68 16.63 -8.29
CA GLU A 342 -19.60 16.78 -6.83
C GLU A 342 -19.08 15.51 -6.14
N ALA A 343 -19.58 14.33 -6.54
CA ALA A 343 -19.11 13.05 -5.99
C ALA A 343 -17.61 12.83 -6.28
N MET A 344 -17.14 13.21 -7.46
CA MET A 344 -15.72 13.16 -7.82
C MET A 344 -14.86 14.11 -6.98
N LYS A 345 -15.33 15.35 -6.80
CA LYS A 345 -14.67 16.35 -5.95
C LYS A 345 -14.65 15.90 -4.49
N GLU A 346 -15.73 15.32 -4.00
CA GLU A 346 -15.79 14.78 -2.64
C GLU A 346 -14.81 13.63 -2.45
N PHE A 347 -14.71 12.69 -3.41
CA PHE A 347 -13.70 11.62 -3.36
C PHE A 347 -12.29 12.20 -3.25
N THR A 348 -11.93 13.14 -4.12
CA THR A 348 -10.60 13.78 -4.09
C THR A 348 -10.34 14.42 -2.72
N THR A 349 -11.29 15.20 -2.22
CA THR A 349 -11.17 15.91 -0.93
C THR A 349 -10.99 14.93 0.23
N ARG A 350 -11.80 13.87 0.30
CA ARG A 350 -11.75 12.88 1.40
C ARG A 350 -10.49 12.02 1.32
N ARG A 351 -10.12 11.57 0.11
CA ARG A 351 -8.87 10.84 -0.12
C ARG A 351 -7.66 11.66 0.34
N ASP A 352 -7.58 12.91 -0.08
CA ASP A 352 -6.44 13.76 0.24
C ASP A 352 -6.41 14.12 1.73
N ALA A 353 -7.55 14.36 2.36
CA ALA A 353 -7.60 14.57 3.80
C ALA A 353 -7.11 13.36 4.60
N ALA A 354 -7.41 12.14 4.15
CA ALA A 354 -7.00 10.91 4.80
C ALA A 354 -5.53 10.54 4.52
N LEU A 355 -5.06 10.70 3.28
CA LEU A 355 -3.80 10.09 2.83
C LEU A 355 -2.66 11.08 2.65
N MET A 356 -2.91 12.35 2.31
CA MET A 356 -1.84 13.31 2.04
C MET A 356 -0.94 13.64 3.24
N PRO A 357 -1.39 13.66 4.50
CA PRO A 357 -0.48 13.82 5.64
C PRO A 357 0.58 12.71 5.68
N HIS A 358 0.19 11.45 5.43
CA HIS A 358 1.08 10.30 5.39
C HIS A 358 1.98 10.33 4.15
N PHE A 359 1.41 10.61 2.98
CA PHE A 359 2.17 10.75 1.74
C PHE A 359 3.28 11.78 1.87
N ARG A 360 2.97 13.00 2.36
CA ARG A 360 3.96 14.08 2.52
C ARG A 360 5.02 13.75 3.56
N ALA A 361 4.67 13.02 4.63
CA ALA A 361 5.65 12.58 5.62
C ALA A 361 6.64 11.58 5.00
N SER A 362 6.13 10.58 4.27
CA SER A 362 6.96 9.59 3.58
C SER A 362 7.77 10.20 2.45
N GLU A 363 7.17 11.07 1.64
CA GLU A 363 7.86 11.77 0.56
C GLU A 363 9.06 12.56 1.08
N ARG A 364 8.90 13.34 2.15
CA ARG A 364 10.03 14.08 2.78
C ARG A 364 11.10 13.14 3.29
N ALA A 365 10.70 12.10 4.05
CA ALA A 365 11.65 11.14 4.61
C ALA A 365 12.40 10.34 3.54
N SER A 366 11.78 10.08 2.39
CA SER A 366 12.38 9.32 1.29
C SER A 366 13.41 10.10 0.46
N ARG A 367 13.40 11.44 0.54
CA ARG A 367 14.34 12.31 -0.19
C ARG A 367 15.67 12.47 0.52
N GLU A 368 15.69 12.22 1.83
CA GLU A 368 16.86 12.41 2.69
C GLU A 368 17.36 11.03 3.15
N LEU A 369 18.67 10.83 3.08
CA LEU A 369 19.28 9.58 3.55
C LEU A 369 19.41 9.55 5.07
N THR A 370 19.42 10.70 5.72
CA THR A 370 19.52 10.83 7.18
C THR A 370 18.21 11.34 7.77
N LEU A 371 17.96 11.00 9.02
CA LEU A 371 16.83 11.55 9.74
C LEU A 371 17.02 13.06 9.94
N SER A 372 16.03 13.86 9.55
CA SER A 372 16.04 15.30 9.78
C SER A 372 16.08 15.61 11.28
N ALA A 373 16.53 16.82 11.65
CA ALA A 373 16.52 17.27 13.04
C ALA A 373 15.10 17.19 13.65
N ALA A 374 14.07 17.50 12.87
CA ALA A 374 12.67 17.39 13.30
C ALA A 374 12.26 15.94 13.56
N ALA A 375 12.65 15.00 12.68
CA ALA A 375 12.40 13.57 12.88
C ALA A 375 13.12 13.03 14.12
N MET A 376 14.38 13.41 14.31
CA MET A 376 15.15 13.05 15.51
C MET A 376 14.52 13.59 16.80
N ALA A 377 14.06 14.84 16.80
CA ALA A 377 13.36 15.42 17.95
C ALA A 377 12.05 14.66 18.25
N ALA A 378 11.30 14.28 17.22
CA ALA A 378 10.09 13.50 17.37
C ALA A 378 10.37 12.09 17.94
N TYR A 379 11.37 11.38 17.44
CA TYR A 379 11.75 10.04 17.91
C TYR A 379 12.29 10.08 19.34
N ARG A 380 13.10 11.08 19.69
CA ARG A 380 13.55 11.29 21.07
C ARG A 380 12.40 11.61 22.03
N ALA A 381 11.42 12.40 21.58
CA ALA A 381 10.21 12.68 22.36
C ALA A 381 9.42 11.38 22.62
N ALA A 382 9.22 10.55 21.60
CA ALA A 382 8.56 9.26 21.72
C ALA A 382 9.32 8.27 22.63
N SER A 383 10.66 8.34 22.66
CA SER A 383 11.47 7.49 23.54
C SER A 383 11.41 7.88 25.02
N ARG A 384 11.02 9.11 25.31
CA ARG A 384 10.94 9.62 26.71
C ARG A 384 9.56 9.47 27.32
N GLU A 385 8.53 9.58 26.51
CA GLU A 385 7.15 9.67 26.98
C GLU A 385 6.28 8.63 26.24
N GLN A 386 5.72 7.68 26.99
CA GLN A 386 4.88 6.63 26.39
C GLN A 386 3.69 7.19 25.59
N TRP A 387 3.03 8.25 26.09
CA TRP A 387 1.93 8.88 25.36
C TRP A 387 2.39 9.46 24.01
N ALA A 388 3.64 9.93 23.90
CA ALA A 388 4.20 10.43 22.65
C ALA A 388 4.54 9.29 21.69
N ALA A 389 5.07 8.17 22.20
CA ALA A 389 5.22 6.93 21.43
C ALA A 389 3.87 6.47 20.85
N ASP A 390 2.84 6.43 21.69
CA ASP A 390 1.49 6.04 21.30
C ASP A 390 0.91 6.94 20.21
N GLU A 391 1.06 8.25 20.32
CA GLU A 391 0.57 9.20 19.32
C GLU A 391 1.31 9.04 17.98
N MET A 392 2.64 8.90 18.03
CA MET A 392 3.45 8.69 16.84
C MET A 392 3.11 7.38 16.14
N VAL A 393 2.97 6.29 16.90
CA VAL A 393 2.64 4.98 16.35
C VAL A 393 1.23 4.98 15.77
N ARG A 394 0.24 5.64 16.39
CA ARG A 394 -1.10 5.81 15.79
C ARG A 394 -1.05 6.49 14.41
N PHE A 395 -0.21 7.51 14.26
CA PHE A 395 0.01 8.13 12.96
C PHE A 395 0.71 7.17 12.00
N ALA A 396 1.81 6.53 12.42
CA ALA A 396 2.55 5.57 11.60
C ALA A 396 1.66 4.40 11.13
N GLN A 397 0.76 3.92 11.99
CA GLN A 397 -0.23 2.88 11.70
C GLN A 397 -1.43 3.37 10.87
N MET A 398 -1.43 4.62 10.44
CA MET A 398 -2.53 5.23 9.67
C MET A 398 -3.89 5.18 10.39
N ALA A 399 -3.89 5.12 11.70
CA ALA A 399 -5.10 5.19 12.53
C ALA A 399 -5.59 6.63 12.73
N THR A 400 -4.79 7.61 12.35
CA THR A 400 -5.13 9.04 12.33
C THR A 400 -4.33 9.76 11.25
N ALA A 401 -4.94 10.75 10.61
CA ALA A 401 -4.25 11.68 9.70
C ALA A 401 -3.73 12.94 10.43
N LYS A 402 -4.02 13.07 11.72
CA LYS A 402 -3.63 14.25 12.55
C LYS A 402 -2.38 13.93 13.34
N PHE A 403 -1.29 14.61 13.00
CA PHE A 403 -0.01 14.51 13.71
C PHE A 403 0.90 15.70 13.32
N PRO A 404 1.69 16.26 14.24
CA PRO A 404 1.63 16.05 15.69
C PRO A 404 0.48 16.82 16.37
N SER A 405 0.07 16.39 17.57
CA SER A 405 -0.77 17.22 18.44
C SER A 405 0.02 18.44 18.96
N PHE A 406 -0.68 19.45 19.49
CA PHE A 406 -0.03 20.61 20.09
C PHE A 406 0.90 20.20 21.25
N ARG A 407 0.47 19.25 22.07
CA ARG A 407 1.27 18.71 23.17
C ARG A 407 2.55 18.05 22.66
N PHE A 408 2.45 17.24 21.60
CA PHE A 408 3.59 16.57 20.99
C PHE A 408 4.56 17.58 20.35
N ALA A 409 4.05 18.54 19.61
CA ALA A 409 4.87 19.59 18.98
C ALA A 409 5.66 20.39 20.02
N ARG A 410 5.07 20.68 21.19
CA ARG A 410 5.77 21.33 22.31
C ARG A 410 6.91 20.46 22.83
N LEU A 411 6.68 19.17 23.06
CA LEU A 411 7.71 18.23 23.52
C LEU A 411 8.86 18.12 22.49
N MET A 412 8.56 18.05 21.19
CA MET A 412 9.58 18.09 20.14
C MET A 412 10.46 19.35 20.21
N ALA A 413 9.85 20.52 20.41
CA ALA A 413 10.58 21.77 20.52
C ALA A 413 11.51 21.79 21.75
N GLU A 414 11.12 21.17 22.85
CA GLU A 414 11.98 21.01 24.05
C GLU A 414 13.16 20.09 23.74
N GLN A 415 12.94 18.97 23.03
CA GLN A 415 14.00 18.04 22.61
C GLN A 415 15.00 18.68 21.63
N ALA A 416 14.50 19.49 20.69
CA ALA A 416 15.37 20.19 19.73
C ALA A 416 16.28 21.23 20.39
N ARG A 417 15.87 21.81 21.52
CA ARG A 417 16.69 22.76 22.29
C ARG A 417 17.73 22.09 23.21
N ALA A 418 17.50 20.84 23.55
CA ALA A 418 18.38 20.06 24.45
C ALA A 418 19.45 19.25 23.69
N ALA A 419 19.43 19.26 22.38
CA ALA A 419 20.37 18.56 21.48
C ALA A 419 21.39 19.51 20.90
#